data_4cf0cec67d1a53e60ca2bb568703a385
#
_entry.id   4cf0cec67d1a53e60ca2bb568703a385
#
_cell.length_a   1.000
_cell.length_b   1.000
_cell.length_c   1.000
_cell.angle_alpha   90.00
_cell.angle_beta   90.00
_cell.angle_gamma   90.00
#
_symmetry.space_group_name_H-M   'P 1'
#
loop_
_entity.id
_entity.type
_entity.pdbx_description
1 polymer ?
#
loop_
_entity_poly.entity_id
_entity_poly.type
_entity_poly.pdbx_seq_one_letter_code
_entity_poly.pdbx_strand_id
1 'polypeptide(L)'
;HFKKALILIPFFILSCASPSLYLKDYEPINVFLETQKIDKNKKHILQVDKAPNKRALRIFNGEEGAEHIVDPTDPIDYTDGLFVEKHWKKMYKQYAQDTIKKYWKKEDFPEYDFILEDGKGLFKYDFMVRYIGTGLEDAILISEPMYYMNKKYIMFYYSKAYSTGGGKSSTVIMKKEKENWVIVRVIRDNVY
;
A
#
# COMPACT_ATOMS: atom_id res chain seq x y z
N HIS A 1 10.63 26.52 65.42
CA HIS A 1 10.01 26.79 64.12
C HIS A 1 10.66 25.90 63.07
N PHE A 2 10.03 24.71 62.79
CA PHE A 2 10.44 23.85 61.68
C PHE A 2 9.77 24.34 60.41
N LYS A 3 10.52 24.88 59.46
CA LYS A 3 10.06 25.14 58.09
C LYS A 3 10.02 23.83 57.32
N LYS A 4 8.80 23.33 57.04
CA LYS A 4 8.61 22.20 56.09
C LYS A 4 8.84 22.71 54.69
N ALA A 5 9.96 22.28 54.06
CA ALA A 5 10.21 22.48 52.66
C ALA A 5 9.38 21.47 51.87
N LEU A 6 8.41 21.98 51.11
CA LEU A 6 7.59 21.17 50.16
C LEU A 6 8.42 20.96 48.92
N ILE A 7 8.97 19.76 48.73
CA ILE A 7 9.68 19.35 47.49
C ILE A 7 8.61 18.99 46.46
N LEU A 8 8.37 19.88 45.51
CA LEU A 8 7.60 19.63 44.31
C LEU A 8 8.46 18.79 43.35
N ILE A 9 8.16 17.49 43.26
CA ILE A 9 8.75 16.60 42.25
C ILE A 9 7.98 16.86 40.96
N PRO A 10 8.63 17.35 39.89
CA PRO A 10 7.96 17.46 38.60
C PRO A 10 7.76 16.05 38.04
N PHE A 11 6.52 15.60 37.95
CA PHE A 11 6.13 14.43 37.19
C PHE A 11 6.36 14.74 35.69
N PHE A 12 7.51 14.34 35.18
CA PHE A 12 7.69 14.21 33.73
C PHE A 12 6.82 13.05 33.25
N ILE A 13 5.64 13.38 32.73
CA ILE A 13 4.82 12.43 31.96
C ILE A 13 5.58 12.25 30.64
N LEU A 14 6.43 11.23 30.60
CA LEU A 14 6.96 10.69 29.35
C LEU A 14 5.77 10.09 28.59
N SER A 15 5.16 10.93 27.75
CA SER A 15 4.22 10.45 26.74
C SER A 15 5.01 9.56 25.77
N CYS A 16 5.05 8.27 26.05
CA CYS A 16 5.47 7.27 25.08
C CYS A 16 4.41 7.25 23.97
N ALA A 17 4.56 8.13 22.99
CA ALA A 17 3.80 8.00 21.75
C ALA A 17 4.15 6.63 21.15
N SER A 18 3.17 5.73 21.09
CA SER A 18 3.34 4.46 20.40
C SER A 18 3.82 4.72 18.97
N PRO A 19 4.89 4.06 18.49
CA PRO A 19 5.38 4.28 17.15
C PRO A 19 4.25 4.04 16.15
N SER A 20 4.09 4.97 15.20
CA SER A 20 3.07 4.85 14.15
C SER A 20 3.20 3.51 13.43
N LEU A 21 2.07 2.82 13.28
CA LEU A 21 1.98 1.54 12.57
C LEU A 21 2.26 1.72 11.08
N TYR A 22 1.95 2.87 10.53
CA TYR A 22 2.05 3.20 9.11
C TYR A 22 2.95 4.41 8.87
N LEU A 23 3.37 4.60 7.61
CA LEU A 23 4.06 5.80 7.18
C LEU A 23 3.19 7.04 7.42
N LYS A 24 3.86 8.19 7.62
CA LYS A 24 3.18 9.48 7.78
C LYS A 24 2.86 10.16 6.45
N ASP A 25 3.57 9.78 5.39
CA ASP A 25 3.43 10.34 4.05
C ASP A 25 3.43 9.22 2.99
N TYR A 26 3.08 9.57 1.77
CA TYR A 26 2.95 8.64 0.65
C TYR A 26 4.01 8.90 -0.44
N GLU A 27 5.11 9.55 -0.11
CA GLU A 27 6.23 9.77 -1.02
C GLU A 27 6.66 8.49 -1.76
N PRO A 28 6.84 7.32 -1.10
CA PRO A 28 7.24 6.11 -1.79
C PRO A 28 6.22 5.63 -2.83
N ILE A 29 4.92 5.80 -2.58
CA ILE A 29 3.91 5.46 -3.60
C ILE A 29 4.03 6.41 -4.78
N ASN A 30 4.21 7.71 -4.55
CA ASN A 30 4.36 8.70 -5.62
C ASN A 30 5.60 8.38 -6.48
N VAL A 31 6.74 8.04 -5.86
CA VAL A 31 7.95 7.59 -6.57
C VAL A 31 7.68 6.33 -7.41
N PHE A 32 6.94 5.36 -6.87
CA PHE A 32 6.56 4.18 -7.63
C PHE A 32 5.64 4.52 -8.82
N LEU A 33 4.64 5.37 -8.63
CA LEU A 33 3.69 5.75 -9.69
C LEU A 33 4.38 6.42 -10.88
N GLU A 34 5.48 7.15 -10.68
CA GLU A 34 6.28 7.71 -11.77
C GLU A 34 6.83 6.62 -12.69
N THR A 35 7.19 5.45 -12.15
CA THR A 35 7.69 4.32 -12.95
C THR A 35 6.59 3.65 -13.77
N GLN A 36 5.33 3.86 -13.42
CA GLN A 36 4.18 3.26 -14.10
C GLN A 36 3.77 4.00 -15.38
N LYS A 37 4.47 5.08 -15.74
CA LYS A 37 4.22 5.89 -16.94
C LYS A 37 2.77 6.39 -17.03
N ILE A 38 2.18 6.74 -15.89
CA ILE A 38 0.85 7.33 -15.82
C ILE A 38 0.95 8.75 -16.36
N ASP A 39 0.13 9.07 -17.37
CA ASP A 39 0.11 10.40 -17.97
C ASP A 39 -0.48 11.42 -16.99
N LYS A 40 0.37 12.29 -16.44
CA LYS A 40 -0.02 13.33 -15.47
C LYS A 40 -0.98 14.40 -16.05
N ASN A 41 -1.07 14.48 -17.38
CA ASN A 41 -1.95 15.43 -18.05
C ASN A 41 -3.36 14.87 -18.33
N LYS A 42 -3.60 13.62 -17.94
CA LYS A 42 -4.89 12.94 -18.09
C LYS A 42 -5.49 12.58 -16.75
N LYS A 43 -6.82 12.46 -16.75
CA LYS A 43 -7.53 11.91 -15.61
C LYS A 43 -7.34 10.39 -15.54
N HIS A 44 -7.24 9.88 -14.33
CA HIS A 44 -7.17 8.44 -14.06
C HIS A 44 -8.13 8.11 -12.91
N ILE A 45 -8.65 6.90 -12.88
CA ILE A 45 -9.52 6.47 -11.80
C ILE A 45 -8.66 5.83 -10.72
N LEU A 46 -8.84 6.28 -9.48
CA LEU A 46 -8.28 5.65 -8.29
C LEU A 46 -9.41 5.19 -7.40
N GLN A 47 -9.41 3.90 -7.03
CA GLN A 47 -10.30 3.43 -6.00
C GLN A 47 -10.03 4.18 -4.70
N VAL A 48 -11.05 4.87 -4.16
CA VAL A 48 -10.90 5.67 -2.94
C VAL A 48 -10.66 4.80 -1.72
N ASP A 49 -11.28 3.62 -1.64
CA ASP A 49 -10.99 2.66 -0.58
C ASP A 49 -9.59 2.07 -0.79
N LYS A 50 -8.74 2.18 0.23
CA LYS A 50 -7.43 1.52 0.19
C LYS A 50 -7.60 0.02 0.08
N ALA A 51 -6.84 -0.61 -0.80
CA ALA A 51 -6.88 -2.06 -0.97
C ALA A 51 -6.48 -2.78 0.34
N PRO A 52 -7.01 -3.99 0.61
CA PRO A 52 -6.63 -4.73 1.80
C PRO A 52 -5.15 -5.08 1.83
N ASN A 53 -4.47 -4.78 2.92
CA ASN A 53 -3.06 -5.11 3.13
C ASN A 53 -2.75 -6.61 2.96
N LYS A 54 -3.72 -7.46 3.28
CA LYS A 54 -3.60 -8.90 3.14
C LYS A 54 -3.24 -9.34 1.72
N ARG A 55 -3.64 -8.59 0.69
CA ARG A 55 -3.29 -8.92 -0.71
C ARG A 55 -1.77 -8.85 -0.93
N ALA A 56 -1.12 -7.76 -0.51
CA ALA A 56 0.33 -7.64 -0.62
C ALA A 56 1.06 -8.76 0.14
N LEU A 57 0.58 -9.07 1.33
CA LEU A 57 1.19 -10.11 2.18
C LEU A 57 1.12 -11.50 1.56
N ARG A 58 -0.02 -11.83 0.94
CA ARG A 58 -0.21 -13.12 0.28
C ARG A 58 0.66 -13.27 -0.97
N ILE A 59 0.71 -12.24 -1.82
CA ILE A 59 1.58 -12.25 -3.00
C ILE A 59 3.04 -12.42 -2.56
N PHE A 60 3.48 -11.70 -1.54
CA PHE A 60 4.85 -11.79 -1.05
C PHE A 60 5.21 -13.15 -0.47
N ASN A 61 4.28 -13.86 0.12
CA ASN A 61 4.47 -15.22 0.63
C ASN A 61 4.35 -16.30 -0.46
N GLY A 62 4.02 -15.95 -1.69
CA GLY A 62 3.79 -16.91 -2.76
C GLY A 62 2.57 -17.78 -2.56
N GLU A 63 1.63 -17.37 -1.69
CA GLU A 63 0.37 -18.10 -1.49
C GLU A 63 -0.48 -18.03 -2.76
N GLU A 64 -0.76 -19.20 -3.31
CA GLU A 64 -1.77 -19.37 -4.35
C GLU A 64 -3.15 -19.32 -3.69
N GLY A 65 -4.02 -18.52 -4.23
CA GLY A 65 -5.42 -18.45 -3.82
C GLY A 65 -6.33 -18.53 -5.04
N ALA A 66 -7.63 -18.70 -4.79
CA ALA A 66 -8.63 -18.69 -5.85
C ALA A 66 -8.68 -17.37 -6.63
N GLU A 67 -8.10 -16.32 -6.08
CA GLU A 67 -8.18 -14.96 -6.61
C GLU A 67 -6.90 -14.50 -7.36
N HIS A 68 -5.79 -15.26 -7.29
CA HIS A 68 -4.57 -14.88 -7.98
C HIS A 68 -3.66 -16.07 -8.27
N ILE A 69 -3.02 -15.99 -9.40
CA ILE A 69 -2.01 -16.95 -9.87
C ILE A 69 -0.68 -16.23 -9.90
N VAL A 70 0.33 -16.80 -9.24
CA VAL A 70 1.70 -16.27 -9.31
C VAL A 70 2.20 -16.43 -10.75
N ASP A 71 2.78 -15.38 -11.32
CA ASP A 71 3.29 -15.39 -12.67
C ASP A 71 4.43 -16.43 -12.80
N PRO A 72 4.28 -17.51 -13.57
CA PRO A 72 5.30 -18.52 -13.72
C PRO A 72 6.54 -18.01 -14.48
N THR A 73 6.41 -16.89 -15.21
CA THR A 73 7.51 -16.27 -15.95
C THR A 73 8.32 -15.28 -15.11
N ASP A 74 7.82 -14.94 -13.92
CA ASP A 74 8.47 -14.05 -12.95
C ASP A 74 8.39 -14.68 -11.54
N PRO A 75 9.06 -15.84 -11.33
CA PRO A 75 8.97 -16.55 -10.07
C PRO A 75 9.60 -15.76 -8.93
N ILE A 76 9.01 -15.87 -7.75
CA ILE A 76 9.53 -15.20 -6.55
C ILE A 76 10.83 -15.89 -6.13
N ASP A 77 11.92 -15.13 -6.09
CA ASP A 77 13.19 -15.61 -5.55
C ASP A 77 13.23 -15.37 -4.04
N TYR A 78 13.19 -16.44 -3.27
CA TYR A 78 13.31 -16.40 -1.81
C TYR A 78 14.75 -16.58 -1.31
N THR A 79 15.74 -16.73 -2.20
CA THR A 79 17.14 -16.98 -1.84
C THR A 79 17.95 -15.71 -1.60
N ASP A 80 17.47 -14.55 -2.04
CA ASP A 80 18.15 -13.26 -1.91
C ASP A 80 18.10 -12.62 -0.51
N GLY A 81 17.44 -13.29 0.45
CA GLY A 81 17.29 -12.81 1.82
C GLY A 81 16.25 -11.70 2.02
N LEU A 82 15.51 -11.32 0.96
CA LEU A 82 14.43 -10.35 1.07
C LEU A 82 13.24 -10.94 1.82
N PHE A 83 12.83 -12.18 1.49
CA PHE A 83 11.81 -12.89 2.22
C PHE A 83 12.42 -13.61 3.43
N VAL A 84 12.00 -13.21 4.63
CA VAL A 84 12.36 -13.87 5.88
C VAL A 84 11.07 -14.23 6.62
N GLU A 85 10.79 -15.54 6.73
CA GLU A 85 9.53 -16.05 7.27
C GLU A 85 9.15 -15.46 8.63
N LYS A 86 10.13 -15.34 9.53
CA LYS A 86 9.93 -14.73 10.86
C LYS A 86 9.43 -13.29 10.76
N HIS A 87 10.01 -12.49 9.86
CA HIS A 87 9.61 -11.11 9.64
C HIS A 87 8.27 -11.01 8.92
N TRP A 88 8.01 -11.91 7.97
CA TRP A 88 6.73 -11.99 7.29
C TRP A 88 5.59 -12.35 8.27
N LYS A 89 5.76 -13.37 9.12
CA LYS A 89 4.78 -13.76 10.14
C LYS A 89 4.47 -12.59 11.11
N LYS A 90 5.50 -11.85 11.53
CA LYS A 90 5.31 -10.65 12.36
C LYS A 90 4.49 -9.59 11.64
N MET A 91 4.82 -9.30 10.40
CA MET A 91 4.11 -8.33 9.57
C MET A 91 2.66 -8.78 9.30
N TYR A 92 2.45 -10.05 8.98
CA TYR A 92 1.11 -10.62 8.79
C TYR A 92 0.23 -10.43 10.03
N LYS A 93 0.75 -10.79 11.21
CA LYS A 93 0.03 -10.58 12.48
C LYS A 93 -0.32 -9.12 12.72
N GLN A 94 0.55 -8.21 12.30
CA GLN A 94 0.40 -6.77 12.56
C GLN A 94 -0.60 -6.10 11.61
N TYR A 95 -0.65 -6.50 10.34
CA TYR A 95 -1.36 -5.77 9.28
C TYR A 95 -2.51 -6.54 8.63
N ALA A 96 -2.49 -7.87 8.60
CA ALA A 96 -3.51 -8.65 7.90
C ALA A 96 -4.90 -8.55 8.52
N GLN A 97 -4.96 -8.23 9.82
CA GLN A 97 -6.20 -8.10 10.58
C GLN A 97 -6.68 -6.66 10.72
N ASP A 98 -5.95 -5.70 10.15
CA ASP A 98 -6.40 -4.31 10.12
C ASP A 98 -7.55 -4.18 9.13
N THR A 99 -8.77 -4.27 9.65
CA THR A 99 -10.03 -4.15 8.90
C THR A 99 -10.58 -2.74 8.87
N ILE A 100 -9.88 -1.78 9.48
CA ILE A 100 -10.31 -0.38 9.48
C ILE A 100 -10.25 0.13 8.05
N LYS A 101 -11.41 0.51 7.50
CA LYS A 101 -11.46 1.14 6.18
C LYS A 101 -10.69 2.45 6.19
N LYS A 102 -9.78 2.57 5.24
CA LYS A 102 -8.99 3.78 4.99
C LYS A 102 -9.28 4.26 3.59
N TYR A 103 -9.23 5.57 3.42
CA TYR A 103 -9.56 6.21 2.16
C TYR A 103 -8.41 7.07 1.68
N TRP A 104 -8.19 7.07 0.36
CA TRP A 104 -7.29 7.98 -0.30
C TRP A 104 -7.92 9.37 -0.42
N LYS A 105 -7.07 10.38 -0.43
CA LYS A 105 -7.44 11.77 -0.69
C LYS A 105 -6.67 12.27 -1.91
N LYS A 106 -7.18 13.29 -2.58
CA LYS A 106 -6.47 13.88 -3.73
C LYS A 106 -5.09 14.42 -3.34
N GLU A 107 -4.97 14.97 -2.14
CA GLU A 107 -3.74 15.54 -1.60
C GLU A 107 -2.63 14.50 -1.37
N ASP A 108 -2.98 13.21 -1.29
CA ASP A 108 -2.02 12.12 -1.17
C ASP A 108 -1.19 11.94 -2.46
N PHE A 109 -1.73 12.39 -3.60
CA PHE A 109 -1.14 12.26 -4.94
C PHE A 109 -1.18 13.59 -5.70
N PRO A 110 -0.42 14.62 -5.28
CA PRO A 110 -0.58 15.98 -5.77
C PRO A 110 -0.23 16.17 -7.24
N GLU A 111 0.53 15.25 -7.83
CA GLU A 111 0.97 15.32 -9.22
C GLU A 111 0.01 14.64 -10.22
N TYR A 112 -1.04 13.97 -9.70
CA TYR A 112 -1.98 13.22 -10.53
C TYR A 112 -3.40 13.75 -10.41
N ASP A 113 -4.12 13.84 -11.53
CA ASP A 113 -5.55 14.17 -11.53
C ASP A 113 -6.40 12.92 -11.39
N PHE A 114 -6.49 12.42 -10.16
CA PHE A 114 -7.29 11.24 -9.86
C PHE A 114 -8.77 11.57 -9.66
N ILE A 115 -9.63 10.80 -10.34
CA ILE A 115 -11.04 10.66 -10.02
C ILE A 115 -11.15 9.56 -8.96
N LEU A 116 -11.62 9.94 -7.77
CA LEU A 116 -11.80 9.00 -6.66
C LEU A 116 -13.16 8.30 -6.78
N GLU A 117 -13.13 6.98 -6.96
CA GLU A 117 -14.32 6.15 -7.07
C GLU A 117 -14.40 5.11 -5.94
N ASP A 118 -15.61 4.89 -5.41
CA ASP A 118 -15.87 3.85 -4.42
C ASP A 118 -15.57 2.47 -5.02
N GLY A 119 -14.77 1.64 -4.32
CA GLY A 119 -14.43 0.29 -4.76
C GLY A 119 -15.62 -0.61 -5.03
N LYS A 120 -16.74 -0.37 -4.37
CA LYS A 120 -18.00 -1.06 -4.67
C LYS A 120 -18.59 -0.64 -6.02
N GLY A 121 -18.23 0.54 -6.51
CA GLY A 121 -18.65 1.06 -7.81
C GLY A 121 -17.88 0.46 -8.98
N LEU A 122 -16.62 0.05 -8.77
CA LEU A 122 -15.74 -0.45 -9.85
C LEU A 122 -16.26 -1.74 -10.53
N PHE A 123 -17.08 -2.51 -9.84
CA PHE A 123 -17.67 -3.76 -10.35
C PHE A 123 -19.16 -3.63 -10.65
N LYS A 124 -19.72 -2.43 -10.56
CA LYS A 124 -21.13 -2.19 -10.86
C LYS A 124 -21.32 -1.77 -12.31
N TYR A 125 -22.44 -2.20 -12.87
CA TYR A 125 -22.88 -1.79 -14.21
C TYR A 125 -22.85 -0.26 -14.39
N ASP A 126 -23.30 0.49 -13.40
CA ASP A 126 -23.31 1.97 -13.42
C ASP A 126 -21.93 2.58 -13.57
N PHE A 127 -20.88 1.97 -12.99
CA PHE A 127 -19.51 2.40 -13.19
C PHE A 127 -19.09 2.23 -14.65
N MET A 128 -19.32 1.07 -15.22
CA MET A 128 -18.99 0.79 -16.62
C MET A 128 -19.71 1.76 -17.57
N VAL A 129 -21.00 2.00 -17.35
CA VAL A 129 -21.78 2.92 -18.17
C VAL A 129 -21.26 4.36 -18.09
N ARG A 130 -20.85 4.83 -16.91
CA ARG A 130 -20.33 6.19 -16.74
C ARG A 130 -19.04 6.45 -17.51
N TYR A 131 -18.20 5.44 -17.66
CA TYR A 131 -16.86 5.61 -18.22
C TYR A 131 -16.68 4.98 -19.60
N ILE A 132 -17.70 4.29 -20.14
CA ILE A 132 -17.64 3.70 -21.46
C ILE A 132 -17.41 4.78 -22.52
N GLY A 133 -16.42 4.58 -23.39
CA GLY A 133 -16.08 5.54 -24.44
C GLY A 133 -15.37 6.82 -23.97
N THR A 134 -15.04 6.94 -22.68
CA THR A 134 -14.33 8.12 -22.15
C THR A 134 -12.80 7.98 -22.20
N GLY A 135 -12.29 6.78 -22.52
CA GLY A 135 -10.87 6.44 -22.40
C GLY A 135 -10.42 6.16 -20.96
N LEU A 136 -11.35 6.16 -19.99
CA LEU A 136 -11.10 5.81 -18.58
C LEU A 136 -11.58 4.37 -18.32
N GLU A 137 -10.86 3.41 -18.88
CA GLU A 137 -11.28 2.00 -18.88
C GLU A 137 -10.62 1.19 -17.77
N ASP A 138 -9.72 1.77 -17.00
CA ASP A 138 -9.00 1.11 -15.93
C ASP A 138 -9.02 1.93 -14.65
N ALA A 139 -8.88 1.23 -13.53
CA ALA A 139 -8.82 1.82 -12.21
C ALA A 139 -7.58 1.33 -11.45
N ILE A 140 -6.96 2.24 -10.73
CA ILE A 140 -5.81 1.96 -9.88
C ILE A 140 -6.31 1.64 -8.48
N LEU A 141 -5.76 0.59 -7.89
CA LEU A 141 -6.01 0.15 -6.52
C LEU A 141 -4.67 0.11 -5.78
N ILE A 142 -4.59 0.73 -4.61
CA ILE A 142 -3.37 0.79 -3.81
C ILE A 142 -3.72 0.51 -2.34
N SER A 143 -2.87 -0.27 -1.64
CA SER A 143 -3.00 -0.46 -0.20
C SER A 143 -2.18 0.55 0.59
N GLU A 144 -2.44 0.65 1.89
CA GLU A 144 -1.58 1.39 2.81
C GLU A 144 -0.17 0.79 2.82
N PRO A 145 0.91 1.59 2.76
CA PRO A 145 2.26 1.07 2.91
C PRO A 145 2.49 0.50 4.31
N MET A 146 3.00 -0.71 4.37
CA MET A 146 3.33 -1.42 5.60
C MET A 146 4.84 -1.45 5.82
N TYR A 147 5.28 -1.33 7.07
CA TYR A 147 6.69 -1.56 7.40
C TYR A 147 7.04 -3.05 7.43
N TYR A 148 8.18 -3.39 6.86
CA TYR A 148 8.72 -4.73 6.85
C TYR A 148 10.16 -4.74 7.39
N MET A 149 10.56 -5.86 8.02
CA MET A 149 11.91 -6.13 8.52
C MET A 149 12.48 -4.97 9.37
N ASN A 150 11.80 -4.69 10.50
CA ASN A 150 12.15 -3.61 11.42
C ASN A 150 12.27 -2.22 10.73
N LYS A 151 11.33 -1.93 9.86
CA LYS A 151 11.25 -0.67 9.08
C LYS A 151 12.36 -0.47 8.05
N LYS A 152 13.13 -1.52 7.75
CA LYS A 152 14.15 -1.47 6.68
C LYS A 152 13.50 -1.31 5.31
N TYR A 153 12.32 -1.90 5.12
CA TYR A 153 11.55 -1.83 3.89
C TYR A 153 10.14 -1.36 4.18
N ILE A 154 9.48 -0.89 3.13
CA ILE A 154 8.03 -0.77 3.06
C ILE A 154 7.51 -1.69 1.98
N MET A 155 6.24 -2.07 2.12
CA MET A 155 5.54 -2.93 1.19
C MET A 155 4.11 -2.45 1.02
N PHE A 156 3.61 -2.44 -0.23
CA PHE A 156 2.22 -2.15 -0.53
C PHE A 156 1.73 -2.92 -1.75
N TYR A 157 0.43 -3.07 -1.82
CA TYR A 157 -0.25 -3.64 -2.98
C TYR A 157 -0.53 -2.55 -4.01
N TYR A 158 -0.30 -2.86 -5.27
CA TYR A 158 -0.68 -2.05 -6.42
C TYR A 158 -1.39 -2.91 -7.44
N SER A 159 -2.49 -2.42 -7.99
CA SER A 159 -3.19 -3.10 -9.06
C SER A 159 -3.77 -2.10 -10.04
N LYS A 160 -3.82 -2.49 -11.29
CA LYS A 160 -4.55 -1.82 -12.36
C LYS A 160 -5.61 -2.78 -12.87
N ALA A 161 -6.86 -2.53 -12.47
CA ALA A 161 -8.02 -3.32 -12.86
C ALA A 161 -8.65 -2.74 -14.12
N TYR A 162 -9.00 -3.62 -15.07
CA TYR A 162 -9.61 -3.22 -16.34
C TYR A 162 -11.14 -3.37 -16.26
N SER A 163 -11.86 -2.44 -16.91
CA SER A 163 -13.33 -2.47 -16.98
C SER A 163 -13.88 -3.70 -17.70
N THR A 164 -13.06 -4.30 -18.57
CA THR A 164 -13.39 -5.54 -19.30
C THR A 164 -13.19 -6.81 -18.48
N GLY A 165 -12.78 -6.66 -17.22
CA GLY A 165 -12.40 -7.76 -16.33
C GLY A 165 -10.91 -8.05 -16.34
N GLY A 166 -10.44 -8.70 -15.27
CA GLY A 166 -9.03 -8.96 -15.05
C GLY A 166 -8.25 -7.73 -14.60
N GLY A 167 -6.94 -7.86 -14.56
CA GLY A 167 -6.06 -6.78 -14.15
C GLY A 167 -4.62 -7.28 -13.94
N LYS A 168 -3.74 -6.36 -13.60
CA LYS A 168 -2.36 -6.66 -13.21
C LYS A 168 -2.18 -6.21 -11.78
N SER A 169 -1.83 -7.15 -10.92
CA SER A 169 -1.58 -6.90 -9.51
C SER A 169 -0.13 -7.13 -9.16
N SER A 170 0.36 -6.45 -8.16
CA SER A 170 1.71 -6.63 -7.65
C SER A 170 1.84 -6.24 -6.19
N THR A 171 2.83 -6.82 -5.54
CA THR A 171 3.38 -6.31 -4.29
C THR A 171 4.65 -5.55 -4.60
N VAL A 172 4.69 -4.30 -4.20
CA VAL A 172 5.83 -3.40 -4.36
C VAL A 172 6.59 -3.33 -3.06
N ILE A 173 7.91 -3.56 -3.12
CA ILE A 173 8.81 -3.48 -1.97
C ILE A 173 9.83 -2.39 -2.25
N MET A 174 9.92 -1.44 -1.34
CA MET A 174 10.83 -0.30 -1.45
C MET A 174 11.66 -0.14 -0.17
N LYS A 175 12.79 0.51 -0.30
CA LYS A 175 13.62 0.96 0.83
C LYS A 175 14.02 2.41 0.65
N LYS A 176 14.40 3.05 1.74
CA LYS A 176 15.02 4.37 1.68
C LYS A 176 16.53 4.22 1.61
N GLU A 177 17.15 4.77 0.56
CA GLU A 177 18.60 4.87 0.40
C GLU A 177 18.99 6.34 0.52
N LYS A 178 19.75 6.67 1.57
CA LYS A 178 19.99 8.06 1.95
C LYS A 178 18.63 8.77 2.16
N GLU A 179 18.29 9.72 1.32
CA GLU A 179 17.01 10.46 1.40
C GLU A 179 16.00 10.02 0.32
N ASN A 180 16.35 9.08 -0.58
CA ASN A 180 15.53 8.70 -1.72
C ASN A 180 14.87 7.33 -1.52
N TRP A 181 13.61 7.20 -1.92
CA TRP A 181 12.95 5.91 -2.02
C TRP A 181 13.36 5.19 -3.30
N VAL A 182 13.75 3.92 -3.16
CA VAL A 182 14.12 3.07 -4.30
C VAL A 182 13.31 1.78 -4.29
N ILE A 183 12.91 1.33 -5.46
CA ILE A 183 12.21 0.05 -5.64
C ILE A 183 13.23 -1.06 -5.49
N VAL A 184 12.99 -1.98 -4.57
CA VAL A 184 13.80 -3.17 -4.35
C VAL A 184 13.30 -4.31 -5.21
N ARG A 185 11.97 -4.51 -5.21
CA ARG A 185 11.32 -5.58 -5.98
C ARG A 185 9.86 -5.24 -6.26
N VAL A 186 9.38 -5.69 -7.41
CA VAL A 186 7.96 -5.74 -7.75
C VAL A 186 7.62 -7.20 -8.02
N ILE A 187 6.81 -7.80 -7.17
CA ILE A 187 6.33 -9.17 -7.33
C ILE A 187 4.98 -9.09 -8.00
N ARG A 188 4.90 -9.61 -9.21
CA ARG A 188 3.68 -9.59 -10.01
C ARG A 188 2.80 -10.78 -9.69
N ASP A 189 1.52 -10.55 -9.78
CA ASP A 189 0.47 -11.54 -9.66
C ASP A 189 -0.55 -11.30 -10.77
N ASN A 190 -0.86 -12.33 -11.53
CA ASN A 190 -1.83 -12.23 -12.61
C ASN A 190 -3.20 -12.68 -12.06
N VAL A 191 -4.12 -11.73 -11.98
CA VAL A 191 -5.53 -12.02 -11.69
C VAL A 191 -6.26 -12.18 -13.02
N TYR A 192 -6.84 -13.34 -13.24
CA TYR A 192 -7.68 -13.66 -14.39
C TYR A 192 -9.15 -13.52 -14.06
#